data_cc2c9fd1d71a82a4c9ecb125c2f8d261
#
_entry.id   cc2c9fd1d71a82a4c9ecb125c2f8d261
#
_cell.length_a   1.000
_cell.length_b   1.000
_cell.length_c   1.000
_cell.angle_alpha   90.00
_cell.angle_beta   90.00
_cell.angle_gamma   90.00
#
_symmetry.space_group_name_H-M   'P 1'
#
loop_
_entity.id
_entity.type
_entity.pdbx_description
1 polymer ?
#
loop_
_entity_poly.entity_id
_entity_poly.type
_entity_poly.pdbx_seq_one_letter_code
_entity_poly.pdbx_strand_id
1 'polypeptide(L)'
;NKNAYDITLSRGAGFDLIVCVGGDGTLKETVAGVMKLGKDIPLGFIPLGSTNDFAKSLGIPTDVSDAVDAIINGTPMPVDMGVFGKDSFIYVAGFGNFTAISYSANQKVKNVLGKNAYYLQAVGEFFKMKPFHAKVIADGEVFEGDYFYGAFSNSYSVGGMPVLHNMGVEFNDGLFEMVLVNMFKNPGEIAYLANSMVRKNVKNNRLVTIRHCKNVKFIFDKPTPFTLDGEYGGAFTEIDASCIHNAVRIMLHKSDWVELPNDSSAVKSEDEKEPVAAK
;
A
#
# COMPACT_ATOMS: atom_id res chain seq x y z
N ASN A 1 -13.14 25.69 -9.91
CA ASN A 1 -13.32 25.01 -8.61
C ASN A 1 -11.95 24.80 -8.02
N LYS A 2 -11.74 25.25 -6.75
CA LYS A 2 -10.53 24.95 -6.02
C LYS A 2 -10.66 23.53 -5.47
N ASN A 3 -9.66 22.69 -5.68
CA ASN A 3 -9.57 21.37 -5.07
C ASN A 3 -9.08 21.46 -3.61
N ALA A 4 -9.02 20.34 -2.90
CA ALA A 4 -8.62 20.33 -1.49
C ALA A 4 -7.16 20.78 -1.30
N TYR A 5 -6.27 20.49 -2.26
CA TYR A 5 -4.88 20.97 -2.26
C TYR A 5 -4.80 22.50 -2.26
N ASP A 6 -5.50 23.16 -3.20
CA ASP A 6 -5.50 24.63 -3.31
C ASP A 6 -6.08 25.31 -2.08
N ILE A 7 -7.14 24.74 -1.49
CA ILE A 7 -7.77 25.27 -0.27
C ILE A 7 -6.81 25.14 0.91
N THR A 8 -6.22 23.96 1.09
CA THR A 8 -5.25 23.68 2.16
C THR A 8 -4.06 24.63 2.05
N LEU A 9 -3.46 24.76 0.87
CA LEU A 9 -2.30 25.61 0.65
C LEU A 9 -2.60 27.08 0.88
N SER A 10 -3.77 27.58 0.45
CA SER A 10 -4.09 29.01 0.54
C SER A 10 -4.61 29.46 1.91
N ARG A 11 -5.17 28.55 2.70
CA ARG A 11 -5.82 28.88 3.98
C ARG A 11 -5.31 28.11 5.19
N GLY A 12 -4.74 26.90 4.99
CA GLY A 12 -4.37 25.98 6.06
C GLY A 12 -3.43 26.58 7.09
N ALA A 13 -2.52 27.47 6.65
CA ALA A 13 -1.52 28.09 7.53
C ALA A 13 -2.08 28.88 8.73
N GLY A 14 -3.36 29.25 8.70
CA GLY A 14 -4.05 30.02 9.76
C GLY A 14 -4.80 29.16 10.77
N PHE A 15 -4.71 27.82 10.69
CA PHE A 15 -5.45 26.91 11.55
C PHE A 15 -4.51 25.96 12.31
N ASP A 16 -4.95 25.52 13.49
CA ASP A 16 -4.24 24.58 14.36
C ASP A 16 -4.57 23.12 14.02
N LEU A 17 -5.63 22.88 13.24
CA LEU A 17 -6.11 21.59 12.79
C LEU A 17 -6.80 21.75 11.44
N ILE A 18 -6.57 20.84 10.52
CA ILE A 18 -7.28 20.72 9.26
C ILE A 18 -8.10 19.44 9.27
N VAL A 19 -9.39 19.50 8.97
CA VAL A 19 -10.26 18.33 8.87
C VAL A 19 -10.61 18.06 7.41
N CYS A 20 -10.22 16.90 6.92
CA CYS A 20 -10.59 16.39 5.61
C CYS A 20 -11.85 15.53 5.73
N VAL A 21 -12.89 15.85 4.97
CA VAL A 21 -14.13 15.08 4.87
C VAL A 21 -14.29 14.61 3.44
N GLY A 22 -14.17 13.29 3.19
CA GLY A 22 -14.26 12.76 1.83
C GLY A 22 -13.65 11.37 1.68
N GLY A 23 -13.24 11.02 0.46
CA GLY A 23 -12.55 9.78 0.16
C GLY A 23 -11.04 9.96 0.06
N ASP A 24 -10.34 8.85 -0.30
CA ASP A 24 -8.88 8.79 -0.41
C ASP A 24 -8.30 9.87 -1.35
N GLY A 25 -8.98 10.21 -2.46
CA GLY A 25 -8.55 11.27 -3.38
C GLY A 25 -8.56 12.66 -2.73
N THR A 26 -9.61 13.01 -1.96
CA THR A 26 -9.68 14.29 -1.23
C THR A 26 -8.62 14.35 -0.13
N LEU A 27 -8.39 13.23 0.56
CA LEU A 27 -7.34 13.13 1.56
C LEU A 27 -5.96 13.33 0.95
N LYS A 28 -5.67 12.69 -0.18
CA LYS A 28 -4.41 12.84 -0.93
C LYS A 28 -4.13 14.30 -1.27
N GLU A 29 -5.12 15.01 -1.82
CA GLU A 29 -5.00 16.44 -2.11
C GLU A 29 -4.75 17.27 -0.84
N THR A 30 -5.44 16.97 0.26
CA THR A 30 -5.28 17.66 1.55
C THR A 30 -3.87 17.43 2.12
N VAL A 31 -3.42 16.17 2.15
CA VAL A 31 -2.08 15.77 2.60
C VAL A 31 -0.99 16.48 1.78
N ALA A 32 -1.11 16.45 0.45
CA ALA A 32 -0.17 17.14 -0.44
C ALA A 32 -0.10 18.66 -0.14
N GLY A 33 -1.25 19.27 0.16
CA GLY A 33 -1.33 20.67 0.58
C GLY A 33 -0.62 20.94 1.91
N VAL A 34 -0.81 20.09 2.92
CA VAL A 34 -0.13 20.20 4.24
C VAL A 34 1.37 20.01 4.10
N MET A 35 1.82 18.99 3.38
CA MET A 35 3.24 18.76 3.11
C MET A 35 3.87 19.98 2.42
N LYS A 36 3.18 20.59 1.47
CA LYS A 36 3.65 21.78 0.75
C LYS A 36 3.69 23.04 1.60
N LEU A 37 2.78 23.16 2.58
CA LEU A 37 2.81 24.27 3.54
C LEU A 37 4.08 24.28 4.40
N GLY A 38 4.69 23.11 4.64
CA GLY A 38 5.86 22.97 5.51
C GLY A 38 5.59 23.34 6.97
N LYS A 39 4.33 23.31 7.40
CA LYS A 39 3.89 23.56 8.78
C LYS A 39 3.39 22.28 9.40
N ASP A 40 3.72 22.09 10.65
CA ASP A 40 3.28 20.95 11.44
C ASP A 40 1.83 21.14 11.93
N ILE A 41 0.87 20.94 11.02
CA ILE A 41 -0.58 21.04 11.29
C ILE A 41 -1.17 19.64 11.26
N PRO A 42 -1.78 19.16 12.36
CA PRO A 42 -2.46 17.87 12.37
C PRO A 42 -3.64 17.82 11.41
N LEU A 43 -3.92 16.61 10.91
CA LEU A 43 -5.05 16.31 10.05
C LEU A 43 -6.07 15.42 10.77
N GLY A 44 -7.32 15.85 10.82
CA GLY A 44 -8.46 14.97 11.08
C GLY A 44 -8.97 14.39 9.77
N PHE A 45 -9.41 13.15 9.76
CA PHE A 45 -10.02 12.53 8.58
C PHE A 45 -11.36 11.89 8.91
N ILE A 46 -12.40 12.28 8.18
CA ILE A 46 -13.74 11.67 8.20
C ILE A 46 -13.93 10.95 6.86
N PRO A 47 -13.79 9.60 6.83
CA PRO A 47 -13.78 8.84 5.59
C PRO A 47 -15.20 8.62 5.05
N LEU A 48 -15.59 9.36 4.01
CA LEU A 48 -16.87 9.26 3.30
C LEU A 48 -16.73 8.73 1.87
N GLY A 49 -15.57 8.18 1.49
CA GLY A 49 -15.34 7.57 0.19
C GLY A 49 -15.90 6.16 0.09
N SER A 50 -15.81 5.57 -1.11
CA SER A 50 -16.31 4.21 -1.36
C SER A 50 -15.37 3.11 -0.82
N THR A 51 -14.07 3.33 -0.81
CA THR A 51 -13.05 2.35 -0.40
C THR A 51 -12.41 2.70 0.92
N ASN A 52 -11.95 3.92 1.09
CA ASN A 52 -11.27 4.43 2.29
C ASN A 52 -10.13 3.50 2.73
N ASP A 53 -9.26 3.12 1.78
CA ASP A 53 -8.19 2.14 2.02
C ASP A 53 -7.15 2.66 3.02
N PHE A 54 -6.86 3.96 2.98
CA PHE A 54 -5.98 4.58 3.95
C PHE A 54 -6.55 4.54 5.38
N ALA A 55 -7.85 4.89 5.52
CA ALA A 55 -8.51 4.85 6.82
C ALA A 55 -8.48 3.45 7.42
N LYS A 56 -8.79 2.43 6.62
CA LYS A 56 -8.76 1.02 7.06
C LYS A 56 -7.36 0.57 7.47
N SER A 57 -6.33 1.02 6.75
CA SER A 57 -4.94 0.66 7.04
C SER A 57 -4.46 1.25 8.36
N LEU A 58 -4.86 2.49 8.67
CA LEU A 58 -4.48 3.19 9.89
C LEU A 58 -5.43 2.94 11.08
N GLY A 59 -6.52 2.20 10.89
CA GLY A 59 -7.53 2.03 11.93
C GLY A 59 -8.41 3.26 12.17
N ILE A 60 -8.47 4.21 11.22
CA ILE A 60 -9.37 5.37 11.33
C ILE A 60 -10.81 4.89 11.27
N PRO A 61 -11.67 5.25 12.25
CA PRO A 61 -13.07 4.86 12.23
C PRO A 61 -13.80 5.31 10.97
N THR A 62 -14.64 4.43 10.41
CA THR A 62 -15.47 4.75 9.25
C THR A 62 -16.86 5.27 9.63
N ASP A 63 -17.27 5.10 10.89
CA ASP A 63 -18.42 5.80 11.44
C ASP A 63 -18.09 7.27 11.68
N VAL A 64 -19.00 8.17 11.31
CA VAL A 64 -18.76 9.62 11.39
C VAL A 64 -18.61 10.10 12.82
N SER A 65 -19.40 9.56 13.76
CA SER A 65 -19.36 9.94 15.17
C SER A 65 -18.02 9.56 15.80
N ASP A 66 -17.58 8.33 15.55
CA ASP A 66 -16.33 7.80 16.07
C ASP A 66 -15.12 8.52 15.45
N ALA A 67 -15.18 8.84 14.14
CA ALA A 67 -14.16 9.63 13.47
C ALA A 67 -14.05 11.05 14.05
N VAL A 68 -15.18 11.70 14.34
CA VAL A 68 -15.21 13.01 15.00
C VAL A 68 -14.65 12.92 16.42
N ASP A 69 -14.99 11.87 17.17
CA ASP A 69 -14.45 11.65 18.51
C ASP A 69 -12.92 11.47 18.47
N ALA A 70 -12.41 10.68 17.52
CA ALA A 70 -10.96 10.52 17.30
C ALA A 70 -10.26 11.84 16.94
N ILE A 71 -10.94 12.75 16.23
CA ILE A 71 -10.40 14.07 15.90
C ILE A 71 -10.35 14.98 17.13
N ILE A 72 -11.38 14.95 17.99
CA ILE A 72 -11.49 15.86 19.13
C ILE A 72 -10.67 15.36 20.32
N ASN A 73 -10.74 14.06 20.63
CA ASN A 73 -10.20 13.45 21.84
C ASN A 73 -8.96 12.59 21.59
N GLY A 74 -8.58 12.39 20.31
CA GLY A 74 -7.40 11.64 19.94
C GLY A 74 -6.10 12.42 20.08
N THR A 75 -5.02 11.82 19.64
CA THR A 75 -3.67 12.40 19.60
C THR A 75 -3.15 12.48 18.18
N PRO A 76 -2.33 13.48 17.82
CA PRO A 76 -1.73 13.58 16.51
C PRO A 76 -0.61 12.54 16.34
N MET A 77 -0.89 11.46 15.61
CA MET A 77 0.05 10.39 15.31
C MET A 77 0.84 10.70 14.04
N PRO A 78 2.18 10.62 14.06
CA PRO A 78 3.00 10.84 12.88
C PRO A 78 2.83 9.71 11.88
N VAL A 79 2.75 10.05 10.59
CA VAL A 79 2.59 9.10 9.49
C VAL A 79 3.53 9.45 8.35
N ASP A 80 4.16 8.44 7.80
CA ASP A 80 5.04 8.54 6.64
C ASP A 80 4.23 8.68 5.36
N MET A 81 4.74 9.45 4.40
CA MET A 81 4.11 9.66 3.10
C MET A 81 5.09 9.39 1.97
N GLY A 82 4.55 8.99 0.83
CA GLY A 82 5.35 8.71 -0.35
C GLY A 82 5.50 9.93 -1.27
N VAL A 83 6.66 10.04 -1.90
CA VAL A 83 6.92 10.92 -3.04
C VAL A 83 7.23 10.07 -4.24
N PHE A 84 6.68 10.41 -5.40
CA PHE A 84 6.84 9.73 -6.67
C PHE A 84 7.15 10.77 -7.76
N GLY A 85 8.43 10.93 -8.07
CA GLY A 85 8.90 12.04 -8.89
C GLY A 85 8.56 13.39 -8.24
N LYS A 86 7.63 14.13 -8.84
CA LYS A 86 7.14 15.44 -8.33
C LYS A 86 5.80 15.33 -7.56
N ASP A 87 5.14 14.19 -7.64
CA ASP A 87 3.84 13.96 -7.03
C ASP A 87 4.01 13.26 -5.67
N SER A 88 3.00 13.35 -4.81
CA SER A 88 2.93 12.61 -3.55
C SER A 88 1.83 11.55 -3.61
N PHE A 89 2.00 10.52 -2.78
CA PHE A 89 0.97 9.50 -2.58
C PHE A 89 0.90 9.15 -1.09
N ILE A 90 -0.26 8.66 -0.65
CA ILE A 90 -0.50 8.43 0.77
C ILE A 90 -0.23 6.98 1.19
N TYR A 91 -0.50 5.98 0.32
CA TYR A 91 -0.34 4.59 0.72
C TYR A 91 0.24 3.66 -0.35
N VAL A 92 0.11 3.95 -1.66
CA VAL A 92 0.66 3.07 -2.70
C VAL A 92 0.98 3.77 -4.00
N ALA A 93 2.18 3.51 -4.53
CA ALA A 93 2.57 3.74 -5.91
C ALA A 93 2.83 2.37 -6.55
N GLY A 94 2.10 2.00 -7.61
CA GLY A 94 2.22 0.66 -8.19
C GLY A 94 2.06 0.61 -9.69
N PHE A 95 2.71 -0.37 -10.31
CA PHE A 95 2.58 -0.72 -11.72
C PHE A 95 2.15 -2.18 -11.89
N GLY A 96 1.64 -2.52 -13.05
CA GLY A 96 1.39 -3.90 -13.40
C GLY A 96 -0.08 -4.26 -13.57
N ASN A 97 -0.34 -5.55 -13.66
CA ASN A 97 -1.63 -6.07 -14.11
C ASN A 97 -2.77 -5.90 -13.09
N PHE A 98 -2.48 -5.73 -11.79
CA PHE A 98 -3.52 -5.42 -10.79
C PHE A 98 -4.14 -4.04 -10.98
N THR A 99 -3.39 -3.09 -11.49
CA THR A 99 -3.90 -1.75 -11.78
C THR A 99 -4.97 -1.79 -12.89
N ALA A 100 -4.81 -2.69 -13.88
CA ALA A 100 -5.78 -2.89 -14.95
C ALA A 100 -7.06 -3.61 -14.49
N ILE A 101 -6.96 -4.55 -13.53
CA ILE A 101 -8.10 -5.31 -13.00
C ILE A 101 -9.03 -4.41 -12.19
N SER A 102 -8.50 -3.44 -11.45
CA SER A 102 -9.29 -2.47 -10.68
C SER A 102 -10.23 -1.64 -11.58
N TYR A 103 -9.81 -1.35 -12.82
CA TYR A 103 -10.64 -0.62 -13.79
C TYR A 103 -11.61 -1.51 -14.58
N SER A 104 -11.37 -2.81 -14.70
CA SER A 104 -12.12 -3.71 -15.59
C SER A 104 -13.11 -4.65 -14.90
N ALA A 105 -13.23 -4.60 -13.57
CA ALA A 105 -14.17 -5.44 -12.81
C ALA A 105 -15.64 -5.09 -13.12
N ASN A 106 -16.08 -5.50 -14.30
CA ASN A 106 -17.45 -5.33 -14.76
C ASN A 106 -18.36 -6.24 -13.94
N GLN A 107 -19.17 -5.67 -13.05
CA GLN A 107 -20.12 -6.38 -12.16
C GLN A 107 -21.10 -7.29 -12.92
N LYS A 108 -21.25 -7.13 -14.25
CA LYS A 108 -22.16 -7.92 -15.09
C LYS A 108 -21.73 -9.38 -15.30
N VAL A 109 -20.45 -9.70 -15.16
CA VAL A 109 -19.94 -11.07 -15.42
C VAL A 109 -20.21 -12.00 -14.22
N LYS A 110 -20.34 -11.49 -13.02
CA LYS A 110 -20.59 -12.30 -11.81
C LYS A 110 -21.93 -13.02 -11.79
N ASN A 111 -22.91 -12.55 -12.55
CA ASN A 111 -24.29 -13.02 -12.46
C ASN A 111 -24.67 -14.08 -13.53
N VAL A 112 -23.84 -14.33 -14.55
CA VAL A 112 -24.22 -15.16 -15.70
C VAL A 112 -23.48 -16.51 -15.72
N LEU A 113 -22.27 -16.57 -15.21
CA LEU A 113 -21.44 -17.78 -15.21
C LEU A 113 -21.19 -18.24 -13.77
N GLY A 114 -21.53 -19.46 -13.43
CA GLY A 114 -21.31 -20.03 -12.09
C GLY A 114 -19.88 -19.83 -11.59
N LYS A 115 -19.67 -19.80 -10.25
CA LYS A 115 -18.39 -19.44 -9.61
C LYS A 115 -17.15 -20.13 -10.22
N ASN A 116 -17.26 -21.40 -10.59
CA ASN A 116 -16.14 -22.18 -11.14
C ASN A 116 -15.74 -21.73 -12.55
N ALA A 117 -16.71 -21.39 -13.41
CA ALA A 117 -16.44 -20.88 -14.76
C ALA A 117 -15.80 -19.49 -14.72
N TYR A 118 -16.20 -18.65 -13.75
CA TYR A 118 -15.57 -17.33 -13.50
C TYR A 118 -14.10 -17.47 -13.10
N TYR A 119 -13.77 -18.41 -12.19
CA TYR A 119 -12.37 -18.66 -11.80
C TYR A 119 -11.51 -19.16 -12.98
N LEU A 120 -12.04 -20.08 -13.80
CA LEU A 120 -11.31 -20.57 -14.97
C LEU A 120 -11.07 -19.48 -16.01
N GLN A 121 -12.06 -18.61 -16.25
CA GLN A 121 -11.92 -17.48 -17.16
C GLN A 121 -10.92 -16.45 -16.59
N ALA A 122 -10.99 -16.13 -15.32
CA ALA A 122 -10.03 -15.23 -14.66
C ALA A 122 -8.60 -15.76 -14.79
N VAL A 123 -8.36 -17.04 -14.51
CA VAL A 123 -7.05 -17.68 -14.68
C VAL A 123 -6.60 -17.59 -16.14
N GLY A 124 -7.49 -17.82 -17.13
CA GLY A 124 -7.16 -17.68 -18.55
C GLY A 124 -6.74 -16.25 -18.95
N GLU A 125 -7.39 -15.23 -18.38
CA GLU A 125 -7.01 -13.82 -18.61
C GLU A 125 -5.63 -13.49 -18.01
N PHE A 126 -5.27 -14.05 -16.85
CA PHE A 126 -3.93 -13.87 -16.26
C PHE A 126 -2.79 -14.31 -17.19
N PHE A 127 -2.99 -15.38 -17.99
CA PHE A 127 -1.97 -15.84 -18.94
C PHE A 127 -1.86 -15.01 -20.22
N LYS A 128 -2.87 -14.18 -20.52
CA LYS A 128 -2.81 -13.24 -21.64
C LYS A 128 -2.09 -11.94 -21.26
N MET A 129 -1.85 -11.72 -19.97
CA MET A 129 -1.17 -10.53 -19.48
C MET A 129 0.31 -10.60 -19.80
N LYS A 130 0.86 -9.47 -20.29
CA LYS A 130 2.28 -9.37 -20.61
C LYS A 130 3.06 -9.02 -19.34
N PRO A 131 4.28 -9.57 -19.19
CA PRO A 131 5.16 -9.15 -18.12
C PRO A 131 5.60 -7.69 -18.30
N PHE A 132 5.94 -7.08 -17.19
CA PHE A 132 6.65 -5.83 -17.13
C PHE A 132 8.12 -6.15 -16.83
N HIS A 133 8.98 -6.04 -17.85
CA HIS A 133 10.42 -6.14 -17.62
C HIS A 133 10.88 -4.88 -16.91
N ALA A 134 11.46 -5.05 -15.71
CA ALA A 134 11.90 -3.94 -14.90
C ALA A 134 13.18 -4.24 -14.15
N LYS A 135 14.03 -3.20 -14.03
CA LYS A 135 15.10 -3.12 -13.06
C LYS A 135 14.67 -2.19 -11.94
N VAL A 136 14.62 -2.73 -10.73
CA VAL A 136 14.20 -2.00 -9.52
C VAL A 136 15.40 -1.92 -8.59
N ILE A 137 15.69 -0.72 -8.10
CA ILE A 137 16.80 -0.46 -7.17
C ILE A 137 16.20 0.05 -5.87
N ALA A 138 16.29 -0.73 -4.80
CA ALA A 138 15.76 -0.40 -3.46
C ALA A 138 16.94 -0.19 -2.51
N ASP A 139 17.17 1.06 -2.07
CA ASP A 139 18.31 1.46 -1.23
C ASP A 139 19.67 0.86 -1.67
N GLY A 140 19.87 0.72 -2.99
CA GLY A 140 21.07 0.17 -3.60
C GLY A 140 21.05 -1.33 -3.92
N GLU A 141 20.09 -2.10 -3.39
CA GLU A 141 19.85 -3.49 -3.80
C GLU A 141 19.12 -3.53 -5.14
N VAL A 142 19.60 -4.35 -6.08
CA VAL A 142 19.10 -4.41 -7.47
C VAL A 142 18.29 -5.67 -7.68
N PHE A 143 17.08 -5.50 -8.22
CA PHE A 143 16.15 -6.56 -8.63
C PHE A 143 15.85 -6.37 -10.12
N GLU A 144 16.13 -7.36 -10.96
CA GLU A 144 15.87 -7.30 -12.40
C GLU A 144 15.13 -8.55 -12.84
N GLY A 145 14.03 -8.38 -13.58
CA GLY A 145 13.22 -9.50 -14.03
C GLY A 145 11.91 -9.10 -14.67
N ASP A 146 11.11 -10.13 -14.93
CA ASP A 146 9.77 -10.02 -15.49
C ASP A 146 8.72 -10.09 -14.37
N TYR A 147 8.03 -8.99 -14.15
CA TYR A 147 7.07 -8.85 -13.06
C TYR A 147 5.64 -8.81 -13.57
N PHE A 148 4.76 -9.45 -12.80
CA PHE A 148 3.32 -9.32 -12.93
C PHE A 148 2.83 -8.02 -12.31
N TYR A 149 3.43 -7.64 -11.18
CA TYR A 149 3.08 -6.45 -10.40
C TYR A 149 4.29 -5.95 -9.61
N GLY A 150 4.37 -4.65 -9.40
CA GLY A 150 5.31 -4.03 -8.48
C GLY A 150 4.70 -2.82 -7.80
N ALA A 151 5.06 -2.60 -6.55
CA ALA A 151 4.61 -1.45 -5.76
C ALA A 151 5.66 -0.98 -4.76
N PHE A 152 5.52 0.28 -4.38
CA PHE A 152 6.14 0.90 -3.22
C PHE A 152 5.01 1.44 -2.34
N SER A 153 4.86 0.90 -1.14
CA SER A 153 3.61 1.01 -0.37
C SER A 153 3.86 1.17 1.11
N ASN A 154 3.01 1.94 1.77
CA ASN A 154 2.86 2.03 3.22
C ASN A 154 1.43 1.62 3.60
N SER A 155 1.09 0.35 3.40
CA SER A 155 -0.27 -0.13 3.62
C SER A 155 -0.28 -1.65 3.81
N TYR A 156 -1.14 -2.15 4.69
CA TYR A 156 -1.38 -3.60 4.82
C TYR A 156 -2.07 -4.21 3.60
N SER A 157 -2.66 -3.37 2.77
CA SER A 157 -3.50 -3.76 1.65
C SER A 157 -2.98 -3.12 0.37
N VAL A 158 -2.86 -3.91 -0.69
CA VAL A 158 -2.51 -3.44 -2.02
C VAL A 158 -3.66 -3.80 -2.95
N GLY A 159 -4.31 -2.77 -3.52
CA GLY A 159 -5.47 -2.97 -4.41
C GLY A 159 -6.66 -3.66 -3.74
N GLY A 160 -6.88 -3.41 -2.44
CA GLY A 160 -7.94 -4.05 -1.65
C GLY A 160 -7.64 -5.49 -1.21
N MET A 161 -6.45 -6.00 -1.52
CA MET A 161 -6.00 -7.33 -1.09
C MET A 161 -5.05 -7.21 0.11
N PRO A 162 -5.28 -7.93 1.21
CA PRO A 162 -4.44 -7.90 2.40
C PRO A 162 -3.13 -8.66 2.16
N VAL A 163 -2.29 -8.15 1.24
CA VAL A 163 -1.04 -8.81 0.82
C VAL A 163 0.03 -8.68 1.89
N LEU A 164 0.04 -7.57 2.63
CA LEU A 164 1.08 -7.20 3.57
C LEU A 164 0.70 -7.42 5.05
N HIS A 165 -0.41 -8.09 5.33
CA HIS A 165 -0.72 -8.54 6.69
C HIS A 165 0.39 -9.45 7.22
N ASN A 166 0.86 -9.20 8.44
CA ASN A 166 1.97 -9.88 9.11
C ASN A 166 3.37 -9.61 8.50
N MET A 167 3.53 -8.49 7.79
CA MET A 167 4.81 -8.11 7.19
C MET A 167 5.60 -7.07 8.01
N GLY A 168 5.06 -6.65 9.15
CA GLY A 168 5.70 -5.60 9.97
C GLY A 168 5.66 -4.24 9.31
N VAL A 169 4.57 -3.91 8.59
CA VAL A 169 4.35 -2.55 8.09
C VAL A 169 4.22 -1.61 9.29
N GLU A 170 5.06 -0.62 9.36
CA GLU A 170 5.00 0.44 10.36
C GLU A 170 4.80 1.78 9.65
N PHE A 171 3.77 2.54 10.05
CA PHE A 171 3.38 3.76 9.32
C PHE A 171 4.27 4.96 9.60
N ASN A 172 5.29 4.84 10.45
CA ASN A 172 6.14 5.94 10.92
C ASN A 172 7.58 5.52 11.25
N ASP A 173 8.08 4.47 10.61
CA ASP A 173 9.48 4.01 10.77
C ASP A 173 10.46 4.63 9.75
N GLY A 174 9.94 5.40 8.80
CA GLY A 174 10.71 6.03 7.71
C GLY A 174 10.98 5.11 6.53
N LEU A 175 10.29 3.97 6.46
CA LEU A 175 10.42 2.99 5.39
C LEU A 175 9.07 2.67 4.76
N PHE A 176 9.09 2.25 3.51
CA PHE A 176 7.95 1.66 2.80
C PHE A 176 8.30 0.27 2.33
N GLU A 177 7.31 -0.54 2.02
CA GLU A 177 7.47 -1.86 1.45
C GLU A 177 7.56 -1.77 -0.08
N MET A 178 8.72 -2.10 -0.63
CA MET A 178 8.85 -2.46 -2.04
C MET A 178 8.38 -3.90 -2.20
N VAL A 179 7.34 -4.10 -3.02
CA VAL A 179 6.74 -5.40 -3.32
C VAL A 179 6.88 -5.69 -4.79
N LEU A 180 7.46 -6.81 -5.15
CA LEU A 180 7.56 -7.29 -6.52
C LEU A 180 6.95 -8.70 -6.61
N VAL A 181 6.03 -8.89 -7.54
CA VAL A 181 5.41 -10.20 -7.86
C VAL A 181 5.91 -10.64 -9.22
N ASN A 182 6.64 -11.75 -9.26
CA ASN A 182 7.17 -12.31 -10.49
C ASN A 182 6.05 -12.73 -11.45
N MET A 183 6.30 -12.67 -12.75
CA MET A 183 5.37 -13.18 -13.76
C MET A 183 5.17 -14.67 -13.59
N PHE A 184 3.92 -15.12 -13.69
CA PHE A 184 3.53 -16.53 -13.54
C PHE A 184 3.93 -17.34 -14.77
N LYS A 185 4.51 -18.52 -14.54
CA LYS A 185 4.93 -19.46 -15.59
C LYS A 185 3.86 -20.52 -15.88
N ASN A 186 2.97 -20.78 -14.92
CA ASN A 186 1.93 -21.83 -15.03
C ASN A 186 0.77 -21.54 -14.05
N PRO A 187 -0.42 -22.16 -14.25
CA PRO A 187 -1.60 -21.98 -13.39
C PRO A 187 -1.36 -22.34 -11.92
N GLY A 188 -0.47 -23.29 -11.65
CA GLY A 188 -0.14 -23.70 -10.29
C GLY A 188 0.51 -22.57 -9.47
N GLU A 189 1.25 -21.69 -10.12
CA GLU A 189 1.87 -20.54 -9.44
C GLU A 189 0.83 -19.50 -9.02
N ILE A 190 -0.22 -19.28 -9.81
CA ILE A 190 -1.34 -18.42 -9.43
C ILE A 190 -2.05 -19.00 -8.20
N ALA A 191 -2.34 -20.31 -8.23
CA ALA A 191 -2.97 -20.98 -7.10
C ALA A 191 -2.07 -20.98 -5.85
N TYR A 192 -0.76 -21.11 -6.03
CA TYR A 192 0.22 -21.03 -4.95
C TYR A 192 0.25 -19.64 -4.29
N LEU A 193 0.26 -18.57 -5.09
CA LEU A 193 0.18 -17.20 -4.57
C LEU A 193 -1.15 -16.95 -3.85
N ALA A 194 -2.28 -17.33 -4.47
CA ALA A 194 -3.60 -17.18 -3.88
C ALA A 194 -3.72 -17.91 -2.52
N ASN A 195 -3.20 -19.13 -2.43
CA ASN A 195 -3.16 -19.88 -1.18
C ASN A 195 -2.29 -19.20 -0.10
N SER A 196 -1.16 -18.61 -0.51
CA SER A 196 -0.30 -17.84 0.42
C SER A 196 -1.01 -16.59 0.96
N MET A 197 -1.81 -15.91 0.13
CA MET A 197 -2.63 -14.76 0.55
C MET A 197 -3.70 -15.18 1.56
N VAL A 198 -4.44 -16.27 1.27
CA VAL A 198 -5.46 -16.80 2.18
C VAL A 198 -4.87 -17.20 3.54
N ARG A 199 -3.68 -17.79 3.52
CA ARG A 199 -2.96 -18.21 4.73
C ARG A 199 -2.18 -17.08 5.41
N LYS A 200 -2.24 -15.86 4.88
CA LYS A 200 -1.46 -14.70 5.35
C LYS A 200 0.04 -14.98 5.44
N ASN A 201 0.57 -15.79 4.53
CA ASN A 201 1.99 -16.22 4.49
C ASN A 201 2.65 -15.84 3.16
N VAL A 202 2.46 -14.62 2.71
CA VAL A 202 3.03 -14.11 1.44
C VAL A 202 4.54 -13.88 1.57
N LYS A 203 5.04 -13.55 2.77
CA LYS A 203 6.47 -13.32 3.04
C LYS A 203 7.36 -14.49 2.60
N ASN A 204 6.88 -15.71 2.73
CA ASN A 204 7.62 -16.92 2.37
C ASN A 204 7.27 -17.43 0.95
N ASN A 205 6.59 -16.64 0.14
CA ASN A 205 6.23 -17.04 -1.21
C ASN A 205 7.36 -16.69 -2.20
N ARG A 206 7.92 -17.71 -2.87
CA ARG A 206 9.01 -17.56 -3.84
C ARG A 206 8.73 -16.65 -5.03
N LEU A 207 7.45 -16.34 -5.29
CA LEU A 207 7.03 -15.43 -6.36
C LEU A 207 7.02 -13.97 -5.92
N VAL A 208 7.14 -13.72 -4.63
CA VAL A 208 7.02 -12.37 -4.06
C VAL A 208 8.35 -11.96 -3.42
N THR A 209 8.84 -10.82 -3.81
CA THR A 209 9.97 -10.16 -3.17
C THR A 209 9.45 -8.96 -2.41
N ILE A 210 9.82 -8.83 -1.13
CA ILE A 210 9.45 -7.69 -0.30
C ILE A 210 10.72 -7.16 0.34
N ARG A 211 10.87 -5.83 0.34
CA ARG A 211 11.96 -5.11 1.00
C ARG A 211 11.41 -3.86 1.67
N HIS A 212 11.80 -3.65 2.92
CA HIS A 212 11.63 -2.36 3.58
C HIS A 212 12.74 -1.44 3.10
N CYS A 213 12.40 -0.31 2.51
CA CYS A 213 13.37 0.63 1.96
C CYS A 213 12.84 2.06 2.01
N LYS A 214 13.78 3.01 2.05
CA LYS A 214 13.45 4.43 2.02
C LYS A 214 13.29 4.95 0.60
N ASN A 215 14.10 4.45 -0.32
CA ASN A 215 14.15 4.93 -1.70
C ASN A 215 14.02 3.76 -2.65
N VAL A 216 13.27 3.93 -3.71
CA VAL A 216 13.19 2.97 -4.80
C VAL A 216 13.25 3.69 -6.14
N LYS A 217 14.03 3.13 -7.06
CA LYS A 217 14.08 3.56 -8.47
C LYS A 217 13.54 2.44 -9.33
N PHE A 218 12.60 2.77 -10.20
CA PHE A 218 12.04 1.86 -11.21
C PHE A 218 12.58 2.24 -12.60
N ILE A 219 13.04 1.26 -13.35
CA ILE A 219 13.58 1.42 -14.71
C ILE A 219 12.93 0.37 -15.60
N PHE A 220 12.38 0.78 -16.75
CA PHE A 220 11.65 -0.06 -17.70
C PHE A 220 12.14 0.15 -19.12
N ASP A 221 12.00 -0.87 -19.98
CA ASP A 221 12.34 -0.78 -21.39
C ASP A 221 11.42 0.17 -22.20
N LYS A 222 10.23 0.41 -21.69
CA LYS A 222 9.19 1.26 -22.31
C LYS A 222 8.38 2.01 -21.26
N PRO A 223 7.72 3.13 -21.63
CA PRO A 223 6.84 3.84 -20.70
C PRO A 223 5.82 2.90 -20.08
N THR A 224 5.89 2.73 -18.76
CA THR A 224 5.02 1.84 -17.99
C THR A 224 4.08 2.69 -17.12
N PRO A 225 2.76 2.45 -17.19
CA PRO A 225 1.78 3.19 -16.42
C PRO A 225 1.84 2.82 -14.93
N PHE A 226 1.75 3.85 -14.09
CA PHE A 226 1.62 3.74 -12.64
C PHE A 226 0.26 4.19 -12.15
N THR A 227 -0.15 3.65 -11.02
CA THR A 227 -1.24 4.21 -10.20
C THR A 227 -0.66 4.74 -8.91
N LEU A 228 -1.17 5.88 -8.45
CA LEU A 228 -0.90 6.48 -7.16
C LEU A 228 -2.20 6.54 -6.37
N ASP A 229 -2.30 5.77 -5.30
CA ASP A 229 -3.51 5.66 -4.47
C ASP A 229 -4.78 5.28 -5.28
N GLY A 230 -4.60 4.39 -6.27
CA GLY A 230 -5.67 3.92 -7.15
C GLY A 230 -6.00 4.81 -8.35
N GLU A 231 -5.40 6.00 -8.47
CA GLU A 231 -5.56 6.90 -9.60
C GLU A 231 -4.39 6.81 -10.59
N TYR A 232 -4.60 7.22 -11.85
CA TYR A 232 -3.53 7.24 -12.84
C TYR A 232 -2.45 8.25 -12.49
N GLY A 233 -1.22 7.76 -12.25
CA GLY A 233 -0.07 8.55 -11.84
C GLY A 233 0.94 8.90 -12.95
N GLY A 234 0.63 8.56 -14.22
CA GLY A 234 1.54 8.76 -15.35
C GLY A 234 2.16 7.47 -15.87
N ALA A 235 2.97 7.59 -16.94
CA ALA A 235 3.73 6.48 -17.52
C ALA A 235 5.20 6.87 -17.68
N PHE A 236 6.12 6.03 -17.22
CA PHE A 236 7.54 6.34 -17.10
C PHE A 236 8.42 5.18 -17.60
N THR A 237 9.55 5.52 -18.18
CA THR A 237 10.66 4.58 -18.41
C THR A 237 11.63 4.54 -17.23
N GLU A 238 11.71 5.64 -16.47
CA GLU A 238 12.50 5.74 -15.25
C GLU A 238 11.79 6.69 -14.29
N ILE A 239 11.69 6.30 -13.02
CA ILE A 239 11.07 7.09 -11.98
C ILE A 239 11.63 6.73 -10.60
N ASP A 240 11.86 7.74 -9.78
CA ASP A 240 12.25 7.61 -8.39
C ASP A 240 11.04 7.78 -7.48
N ALA A 241 10.96 6.96 -6.43
CA ALA A 241 10.05 7.14 -5.33
C ALA A 241 10.78 7.06 -4.00
N SER A 242 10.26 7.75 -2.98
CA SER A 242 10.87 7.79 -1.66
C SER A 242 9.84 7.95 -0.55
N CYS A 243 10.19 7.47 0.65
CA CYS A 243 9.47 7.70 1.88
C CYS A 243 9.92 9.02 2.53
N ILE A 244 8.97 9.87 2.90
CA ILE A 244 9.18 11.04 3.76
C ILE A 244 8.72 10.68 5.17
N HIS A 245 9.69 10.51 6.05
CA HIS A 245 9.44 10.12 7.43
C HIS A 245 8.67 11.19 8.19
N ASN A 246 7.62 10.77 8.91
CA ASN A 246 6.76 11.65 9.73
C ASN A 246 6.24 12.86 8.96
N ALA A 247 5.84 12.68 7.70
CA ALA A 247 5.49 13.77 6.80
C ALA A 247 4.23 14.55 7.22
N VAL A 248 3.29 13.87 7.86
CA VAL A 248 2.05 14.47 8.41
C VAL A 248 1.69 13.82 9.74
N ARG A 249 0.79 14.47 10.48
CA ARG A 249 0.23 13.91 11.72
C ARG A 249 -1.28 13.73 11.53
N ILE A 250 -1.78 12.52 11.81
CA ILE A 250 -3.20 12.18 11.71
C ILE A 250 -3.79 12.06 13.11
N MET A 251 -4.96 12.68 13.34
CA MET A 251 -5.68 12.59 14.62
C MET A 251 -6.30 11.21 14.76
N LEU A 252 -5.85 10.45 15.76
CA LEU A 252 -6.31 9.09 16.06
C LEU A 252 -6.38 8.87 17.57
N HIS A 253 -7.27 7.99 18.03
CA HIS A 253 -7.10 7.40 19.35
C HIS A 253 -5.87 6.49 19.36
N LYS A 254 -5.08 6.56 20.42
CA LYS A 254 -3.88 5.73 20.56
C LYS A 254 -4.22 4.23 20.54
N SER A 255 -5.41 3.86 21.00
CA SER A 255 -5.95 2.48 20.94
C SER A 255 -6.24 2.00 19.52
N ASP A 256 -6.51 2.90 18.58
CA ASP A 256 -6.89 2.57 17.21
C ASP A 256 -5.64 2.48 16.30
N TRP A 257 -4.51 2.96 16.78
CA TRP A 257 -3.23 2.75 16.11
C TRP A 257 -2.93 1.26 16.05
N VAL A 258 -2.92 0.71 14.86
CA VAL A 258 -2.67 -0.71 14.64
C VAL A 258 -1.19 -0.99 14.85
N GLU A 259 -0.81 -1.24 16.11
CA GLU A 259 0.44 -1.94 16.40
C GLU A 259 0.22 -3.41 16.02
N LEU A 260 0.78 -3.85 14.91
CA LEU A 260 0.84 -5.29 14.66
C LEU A 260 1.70 -5.93 15.74
N PRO A 261 1.31 -7.12 16.24
CA PRO A 261 2.14 -7.85 17.19
C PRO A 261 3.51 -8.10 16.54
N ASN A 262 4.54 -7.53 17.14
CA ASN A 262 5.93 -7.87 16.84
C ASN A 262 6.07 -9.38 17.04
N ASP A 263 6.20 -10.14 15.96
CA ASP A 263 6.46 -11.59 16.01
C ASP A 263 7.92 -11.85 16.39
N SER A 264 8.33 -11.26 17.52
CA SER A 264 9.61 -11.54 18.19
C SER A 264 9.60 -12.87 18.94
N SER A 265 8.48 -13.62 18.91
CA SER A 265 8.34 -14.92 19.59
C SER A 265 8.65 -16.15 18.71
N ALA A 266 8.95 -15.97 17.43
CA ALA A 266 9.21 -17.09 16.50
C ALA A 266 10.69 -17.47 16.36
N VAL A 267 11.60 -16.88 17.15
CA VAL A 267 13.01 -17.32 17.26
C VAL A 267 13.29 -17.78 18.67
N LYS A 268 12.68 -18.89 19.08
CA LYS A 268 13.17 -19.70 20.20
C LYS A 268 13.26 -21.17 19.81
N SER A 269 14.51 -21.61 19.77
CA SER A 269 14.99 -22.96 20.08
C SER A 269 14.63 -24.12 19.14
N GLU A 270 15.48 -24.31 18.15
CA GLU A 270 15.90 -25.64 17.70
C GLU A 270 17.41 -25.85 17.96
N ASP A 271 17.91 -25.51 19.14
CA ASP A 271 19.27 -25.85 19.54
C ASP A 271 19.32 -26.14 21.05
N GLU A 272 18.62 -27.20 21.48
CA GLU A 272 18.93 -27.93 22.71
C GLU A 272 18.38 -29.35 22.58
N LYS A 273 19.07 -30.18 21.80
CA LYS A 273 19.04 -31.65 22.01
C LYS A 273 20.24 -32.03 22.85
N GLU A 274 19.99 -32.23 24.13
CA GLU A 274 20.94 -32.92 25.01
C GLU A 274 21.30 -34.31 24.46
N PRO A 275 22.56 -34.77 24.63
CA PRO A 275 22.95 -36.09 24.20
C PRO A 275 22.42 -37.14 25.20
N VAL A 276 21.59 -38.06 24.70
CA VAL A 276 21.17 -39.24 25.44
C VAL A 276 22.38 -40.11 25.70
N ALA A 277 22.75 -40.23 26.97
CA ALA A 277 23.80 -41.13 27.45
C ALA A 277 23.37 -42.60 27.26
N ALA A 278 24.26 -43.36 26.64
CA ALA A 278 24.18 -44.81 26.55
C ALA A 278 24.32 -45.48 27.93
N LYS A 279 23.40 -46.38 28.23
CA LYS A 279 23.61 -47.56 29.07
C LYS A 279 22.87 -48.72 28.48
#